data_ccdd79f1089440402cb079057b124aae
#
_entry.id   ccdd79f1089440402cb079057b124aae
#
_cell.length_a   1.000
_cell.length_b   1.000
_cell.length_c   1.000
_cell.angle_alpha   90.00
_cell.angle_beta   90.00
_cell.angle_gamma   90.00
#
_symmetry.space_group_name_H-M   'P 1'
#
loop_
_entity.id
_entity.type
_entity.pdbx_description
1 polymer ?
#
loop_
_entity_poly.entity_id
_entity_poly.type
_entity_poly.pdbx_seq_one_letter_code
_entity_poly.pdbx_strand_id
1 'polypeptide(L)'
;MTQCTTHGVRMAMLVTPAVAVCVAMVGAGPAGLEAALWLGRRGYETILADKERNLGGRALTEASLPGLSAWRRVADWRVGQLRKNPNVLVLPENPVSASMVLETDCDLIAVATGARWRADGVGRTYSAPVEGLNRLPVFTPDDV
;
A
#
# COMPACT_ATOMS: atom_id res chain seq x y z
N MET A 1 53.68 -16.47 -35.72
CA MET A 1 52.24 -16.80 -35.45
C MET A 1 52.09 -16.95 -33.95
N THR A 2 51.66 -15.89 -33.27
CA THR A 2 51.62 -15.82 -31.82
C THR A 2 50.13 -15.87 -31.44
N GLN A 3 49.70 -16.97 -30.82
CA GLN A 3 48.35 -17.11 -30.31
C GLN A 3 48.22 -16.35 -28.98
N CYS A 4 47.34 -15.35 -28.96
CA CYS A 4 46.96 -14.63 -27.77
C CYS A 4 45.81 -15.41 -27.08
N THR A 5 46.13 -16.07 -25.96
CA THR A 5 45.16 -16.81 -25.14
C THR A 5 44.51 -15.83 -24.18
N THR A 6 43.30 -15.36 -24.46
CA THR A 6 42.51 -14.57 -23.54
C THR A 6 41.93 -15.49 -22.45
N HIS A 7 42.48 -15.38 -21.24
CA HIS A 7 41.89 -15.96 -20.02
C HIS A 7 40.61 -15.19 -19.68
N GLY A 8 39.47 -15.80 -20.00
CA GLY A 8 38.17 -15.32 -19.55
C GLY A 8 38.05 -15.45 -18.03
N VAL A 9 38.22 -14.35 -17.33
CA VAL A 9 37.85 -14.26 -15.92
C VAL A 9 36.32 -14.32 -15.85
N ARG A 10 35.79 -15.49 -15.57
CA ARG A 10 34.40 -15.64 -15.13
C ARG A 10 34.32 -15.01 -13.75
N MET A 11 33.88 -13.76 -13.71
CA MET A 11 33.44 -13.12 -12.47
C MET A 11 32.16 -13.85 -12.02
N ALA A 12 32.33 -14.86 -11.17
CA ALA A 12 31.22 -15.47 -10.46
C ALA A 12 30.65 -14.37 -9.56
N MET A 13 29.54 -13.81 -10.00
CA MET A 13 28.72 -12.93 -9.18
C MET A 13 28.24 -13.83 -8.03
N LEU A 14 28.91 -13.72 -6.88
CA LEU A 14 28.43 -14.26 -5.61
C LEU A 14 27.11 -13.55 -5.36
N VAL A 15 26.00 -14.17 -5.79
CA VAL A 15 24.68 -13.82 -5.30
C VAL A 15 24.70 -14.30 -3.85
N THR A 16 25.06 -13.39 -2.93
CA THR A 16 24.73 -13.58 -1.53
C THR A 16 23.22 -13.80 -1.50
N PRO A 17 22.72 -14.87 -0.84
CA PRO A 17 21.28 -14.98 -0.65
C PRO A 17 20.86 -13.69 0.06
N ALA A 18 20.11 -12.84 -0.64
CA ALA A 18 19.50 -11.70 -0.02
C ALA A 18 18.65 -12.27 1.11
N VAL A 19 18.90 -11.83 2.33
CA VAL A 19 18.02 -12.12 3.46
C VAL A 19 16.64 -11.67 2.96
N ALA A 20 15.73 -12.63 2.78
CA ALA A 20 14.39 -12.34 2.29
C ALA A 20 13.68 -11.55 3.39
N VAL A 21 13.65 -10.23 3.26
CA VAL A 21 12.94 -9.36 4.19
C VAL A 21 11.47 -9.45 3.87
N CYS A 22 10.67 -9.89 4.85
CA CYS A 22 9.21 -9.92 4.77
C CYS A 22 8.61 -8.60 5.29
N VAL A 23 7.67 -8.05 4.56
CA VAL A 23 6.93 -6.85 4.94
C VAL A 23 5.43 -7.15 5.00
N ALA A 24 4.84 -7.04 6.20
CA ALA A 24 3.39 -7.07 6.38
C ALA A 24 2.82 -5.66 6.15
N MET A 25 2.00 -5.52 5.13
CA MET A 25 1.34 -4.26 4.76
C MET A 25 -0.15 -4.33 5.11
N VAL A 26 -0.63 -3.42 5.96
CA VAL A 26 -2.03 -3.34 6.36
C VAL A 26 -2.70 -2.15 5.71
N GLY A 27 -3.68 -2.42 4.84
CA GLY A 27 -4.44 -1.42 4.09
C GLY A 27 -3.99 -1.29 2.64
N ALA A 28 -4.93 -1.53 1.72
CA ALA A 28 -4.73 -1.47 0.28
C ALA A 28 -5.38 -0.22 -0.36
N GLY A 29 -5.31 0.91 0.33
CA GLY A 29 -5.53 2.23 -0.26
C GLY A 29 -4.40 2.61 -1.21
N PRO A 30 -4.44 3.81 -1.85
CA PRO A 30 -3.42 4.23 -2.80
C PRO A 30 -1.99 4.12 -2.29
N ALA A 31 -1.76 4.48 -1.02
CA ALA A 31 -0.44 4.41 -0.38
C ALA A 31 0.04 2.96 -0.22
N GLY A 32 -0.82 2.08 0.32
CA GLY A 32 -0.48 0.66 0.52
C GLY A 32 -0.25 -0.07 -0.80
N LEU A 33 -1.09 0.17 -1.80
CA LEU A 33 -0.92 -0.40 -3.14
C LEU A 33 0.42 0.03 -3.78
N GLU A 34 0.77 1.31 -3.67
CA GLU A 34 2.04 1.82 -4.22
C GLU A 34 3.25 1.24 -3.49
N ALA A 35 3.21 1.25 -2.14
CA ALA A 35 4.28 0.71 -1.33
C ALA A 35 4.51 -0.78 -1.60
N ALA A 36 3.45 -1.60 -1.61
CA ALA A 36 3.54 -3.02 -1.91
C ALA A 36 4.10 -3.27 -3.32
N LEU A 37 3.69 -2.46 -4.31
CA LEU A 37 4.19 -2.57 -5.67
C LEU A 37 5.70 -2.35 -5.75
N TRP A 38 6.22 -1.31 -5.09
CA TRP A 38 7.65 -1.01 -5.10
C TRP A 38 8.47 -1.97 -4.26
N LEU A 39 7.96 -2.43 -3.12
CA LEU A 39 8.59 -3.46 -2.32
C LEU A 39 8.75 -4.75 -3.12
N GLY A 40 7.67 -5.24 -3.71
CA GLY A 40 7.70 -6.46 -4.52
C GLY A 40 8.60 -6.34 -5.76
N ARG A 41 8.67 -5.17 -6.43
CA ARG A 41 9.58 -4.92 -7.54
C ARG A 41 11.05 -4.93 -7.13
N ARG A 42 11.34 -4.58 -5.88
CA ARG A 42 12.70 -4.63 -5.31
C ARG A 42 13.06 -6.01 -4.77
N GLY A 43 12.15 -6.98 -4.85
CA GLY A 43 12.39 -8.35 -4.42
C GLY A 43 12.07 -8.63 -2.95
N TYR A 44 11.42 -7.71 -2.24
CA TYR A 44 10.95 -7.96 -0.88
C TYR A 44 9.70 -8.85 -0.91
N GLU A 45 9.66 -9.84 -0.03
CA GLU A 45 8.43 -10.59 0.22
C GLU A 45 7.43 -9.67 0.92
N THR A 46 6.25 -9.50 0.34
CA THR A 46 5.27 -8.55 0.83
C THR A 46 3.90 -9.19 0.95
N ILE A 47 3.29 -9.09 2.13
CA ILE A 47 1.91 -9.51 2.38
C ILE A 47 1.07 -8.24 2.48
N LEU A 48 0.15 -8.03 1.56
CA LEU A 48 -0.78 -6.90 1.56
C LEU A 48 -2.17 -7.37 1.93
N ALA A 49 -2.64 -7.01 3.13
CA ALA A 49 -3.97 -7.35 3.62
C ALA A 49 -4.89 -6.12 3.67
N ASP A 50 -6.14 -6.30 3.28
CA ASP A 50 -7.18 -5.28 3.41
C ASP A 50 -8.52 -5.94 3.77
N LYS A 51 -9.32 -5.27 4.61
CA LYS A 51 -10.66 -5.74 5.01
C LYS A 51 -11.67 -5.67 3.86
N GLU A 52 -11.42 -4.81 2.88
CA GLU A 52 -12.33 -4.60 1.76
C GLU A 52 -12.04 -5.60 0.62
N ARG A 53 -13.11 -5.99 -0.07
CA ARG A 53 -13.02 -6.81 -1.28
C ARG A 53 -12.38 -6.05 -2.44
N ASN A 54 -12.79 -4.78 -2.59
CA ASN A 54 -12.32 -3.92 -3.65
C ASN A 54 -11.17 -3.06 -3.14
N LEU A 55 -9.97 -3.38 -3.58
CA LEU A 55 -8.75 -2.67 -3.18
C LEU A 55 -8.65 -1.32 -3.87
N GLY A 56 -8.24 -0.29 -3.13
CA GLY A 56 -8.11 1.07 -3.63
C GLY A 56 -8.53 2.14 -2.62
N GLY A 57 -9.24 1.73 -1.56
CA GLY A 57 -9.66 2.63 -0.48
C GLY A 57 -10.41 3.85 -0.99
N ARG A 58 -10.10 5.02 -0.45
CA ARG A 58 -10.75 6.30 -0.80
C ARG A 58 -10.76 6.62 -2.30
N ALA A 59 -9.75 6.22 -3.07
CA ALA A 59 -9.72 6.46 -4.51
C ALA A 59 -10.90 5.81 -5.23
N LEU A 60 -11.43 4.69 -4.74
CA LEU A 60 -12.64 4.07 -5.30
C LEU A 60 -13.91 4.84 -4.93
N THR A 61 -14.00 5.33 -3.69
CA THR A 61 -15.13 6.16 -3.25
C THR A 61 -15.19 7.45 -4.07
N GLU A 62 -14.07 8.15 -4.19
CA GLU A 62 -13.98 9.37 -5.00
C GLU A 62 -14.27 9.11 -6.48
N ALA A 63 -13.84 7.97 -7.02
CA ALA A 63 -14.10 7.58 -8.41
C ALA A 63 -15.57 7.27 -8.69
N SER A 64 -16.39 7.04 -7.68
CA SER A 64 -17.85 6.86 -7.84
C SER A 64 -18.59 8.17 -8.05
N LEU A 65 -17.97 9.32 -7.74
CA LEU A 65 -18.57 10.62 -7.92
C LEU A 65 -18.64 11.02 -9.41
N PRO A 66 -19.66 11.83 -9.80
CA PRO A 66 -19.80 12.30 -11.17
C PRO A 66 -18.54 13.01 -11.68
N GLY A 67 -18.04 12.60 -12.83
CA GLY A 67 -16.86 13.19 -13.47
C GLY A 67 -15.50 12.69 -12.94
N LEU A 68 -15.46 11.90 -11.86
CA LEU A 68 -14.22 11.46 -11.24
C LEU A 68 -13.85 10.00 -11.52
N SER A 69 -14.60 9.30 -12.37
CA SER A 69 -14.40 7.86 -12.68
C SER A 69 -12.98 7.51 -13.13
N ALA A 70 -12.24 8.46 -13.70
CA ALA A 70 -10.85 8.27 -14.11
C ALA A 70 -9.91 7.94 -12.94
N TRP A 71 -10.23 8.36 -11.71
CA TRP A 71 -9.44 8.07 -10.50
C TRP A 71 -9.38 6.57 -10.18
N ARG A 72 -10.37 5.79 -10.62
CA ARG A 72 -10.36 4.34 -10.47
C ARG A 72 -9.11 3.69 -11.04
N ARG A 73 -8.55 4.25 -12.11
CA ARG A 73 -7.32 3.75 -12.76
C ARG A 73 -6.12 3.72 -11.82
N VAL A 74 -6.10 4.60 -10.81
CA VAL A 74 -5.03 4.65 -9.80
C VAL A 74 -4.96 3.32 -9.04
N ALA A 75 -6.10 2.75 -8.67
CA ALA A 75 -6.19 1.47 -7.99
C ALA A 75 -6.08 0.29 -8.95
N ASP A 76 -6.88 0.28 -10.01
CA ASP A 76 -7.01 -0.85 -10.95
C ASP A 76 -5.65 -1.25 -11.57
N TRP A 77 -4.86 -0.26 -11.98
CA TRP A 77 -3.54 -0.51 -12.56
C TRP A 77 -2.60 -1.16 -11.52
N ARG A 78 -2.55 -0.62 -10.29
CA ARG A 78 -1.69 -1.14 -9.22
C ARG A 78 -2.06 -2.56 -8.82
N VAL A 79 -3.34 -2.81 -8.62
CA VAL A 79 -3.86 -4.15 -8.31
C VAL A 79 -3.50 -5.13 -9.43
N GLY A 80 -3.64 -4.71 -10.69
CA GLY A 80 -3.23 -5.51 -11.84
C GLY A 80 -1.73 -5.81 -11.87
N GLN A 81 -0.87 -4.88 -11.44
CA GLN A 81 0.58 -5.11 -11.36
C GLN A 81 0.94 -6.02 -10.17
N LEU A 82 0.31 -5.82 -9.01
CA LEU A 82 0.55 -6.63 -7.82
C LEU A 82 0.21 -8.11 -8.04
N ARG A 83 -0.91 -8.40 -8.71
CA ARG A 83 -1.31 -9.77 -9.04
C ARG A 83 -0.32 -10.52 -9.94
N LYS A 84 0.52 -9.80 -10.67
CA LYS A 84 1.56 -10.36 -11.55
C LYS A 84 2.91 -10.49 -10.85
N ASN A 85 3.06 -9.92 -9.66
CA ASN A 85 4.32 -9.91 -8.94
C ASN A 85 4.40 -11.13 -8.00
N PRO A 86 5.33 -12.08 -8.23
CA PRO A 86 5.42 -13.28 -7.40
C PRO A 86 5.86 -13.00 -5.96
N ASN A 87 6.46 -11.84 -5.70
CA ASN A 87 6.92 -11.47 -4.35
C ASN A 87 5.81 -10.80 -3.51
N VAL A 88 4.59 -10.63 -4.06
CA VAL A 88 3.50 -9.97 -3.34
C VAL A 88 2.30 -10.88 -3.20
N LEU A 89 1.95 -11.21 -1.97
CA LEU A 89 0.71 -11.90 -1.62
C LEU A 89 -0.36 -10.85 -1.29
N VAL A 90 -1.43 -10.81 -2.06
CA VAL A 90 -2.54 -9.87 -1.87
C VAL A 90 -3.73 -10.61 -1.26
N LEU A 91 -4.17 -10.17 -0.08
CA LEU A 91 -5.24 -10.75 0.72
C LEU A 91 -6.40 -9.75 0.87
N PRO A 92 -7.34 -9.68 -0.08
CA PRO A 92 -8.58 -8.92 0.08
C PRO A 92 -9.53 -9.64 1.04
N GLU A 93 -10.54 -8.93 1.54
CA GLU A 93 -11.54 -9.44 2.50
C GLU A 93 -10.88 -10.06 3.75
N ASN A 94 -9.74 -9.55 4.13
CA ASN A 94 -8.95 -10.05 5.26
C ASN A 94 -8.76 -8.94 6.30
N PRO A 95 -9.71 -8.77 7.22
CA PRO A 95 -9.55 -7.84 8.33
C PRO A 95 -8.50 -8.38 9.29
N VAL A 96 -7.42 -7.63 9.49
CA VAL A 96 -6.34 -8.01 10.41
C VAL A 96 -6.37 -7.15 11.67
N SER A 97 -6.22 -7.79 12.84
CA SER A 97 -6.03 -7.11 14.12
C SER A 97 -4.54 -6.87 14.38
N ALA A 98 -4.24 -6.02 15.35
CA ALA A 98 -2.85 -5.79 15.77
C ALA A 98 -2.16 -7.08 16.25
N SER A 99 -2.88 -7.94 17.00
CA SER A 99 -2.35 -9.23 17.45
C SER A 99 -2.00 -10.13 16.27
N MET A 100 -2.90 -10.26 15.29
CA MET A 100 -2.65 -11.08 14.09
C MET A 100 -1.43 -10.60 13.31
N VAL A 101 -1.26 -9.27 13.18
CA VAL A 101 -0.10 -8.70 12.47
C VAL A 101 1.19 -8.95 13.23
N LEU A 102 1.17 -8.85 14.56
CA LEU A 102 2.35 -9.13 15.40
C LEU A 102 2.72 -10.61 15.45
N GLU A 103 1.77 -11.50 15.16
CA GLU A 103 2.00 -12.96 15.04
C GLU A 103 2.56 -13.35 13.66
N THR A 104 2.60 -12.42 12.70
CA THR A 104 3.25 -12.70 11.42
C THR A 104 4.76 -12.72 11.61
N ASP A 105 5.43 -13.66 10.96
CA ASP A 105 6.90 -13.79 10.98
C ASP A 105 7.55 -12.80 9.96
N CYS A 106 7.00 -11.57 9.89
CA CYS A 106 7.52 -10.53 9.02
C CYS A 106 8.44 -9.58 9.78
N ASP A 107 9.54 -9.21 9.15
CA ASP A 107 10.58 -8.31 9.72
C ASP A 107 10.08 -6.88 9.93
N LEU A 108 9.14 -6.43 9.08
CA LEU A 108 8.61 -5.08 9.09
C LEU A 108 7.09 -5.09 8.98
N ILE A 109 6.45 -4.18 9.70
CA ILE A 109 5.00 -3.94 9.62
C ILE A 109 4.80 -2.52 9.11
N ALA A 110 4.06 -2.37 8.01
CA ALA A 110 3.69 -1.08 7.45
C ALA A 110 2.18 -0.90 7.50
N VAL A 111 1.72 0.21 8.10
CA VAL A 111 0.31 0.51 8.26
C VAL A 111 -0.10 1.63 7.31
N ALA A 112 -1.03 1.33 6.41
CA ALA A 112 -1.55 2.24 5.39
C ALA A 112 -3.09 2.26 5.38
N THR A 113 -3.69 2.21 6.57
CA THR A 113 -5.16 2.12 6.77
C THR A 113 -5.93 3.41 6.44
N GLY A 114 -5.21 4.45 6.02
CA GLY A 114 -5.78 5.72 5.61
C GLY A 114 -6.06 6.67 6.78
N ALA A 115 -6.79 7.73 6.47
CA ALA A 115 -7.22 8.74 7.42
C ALA A 115 -8.70 9.05 7.21
N ARG A 116 -9.34 9.61 8.21
CA ARG A 116 -10.72 10.10 8.16
C ARG A 116 -10.73 11.61 8.34
N TRP A 117 -11.67 12.26 7.72
CA TRP A 117 -11.91 13.67 7.95
C TRP A 117 -12.48 13.90 9.36
N ARG A 118 -12.03 14.96 9.98
CA ARG A 118 -12.54 15.38 11.28
C ARG A 118 -13.79 16.23 11.08
N ALA A 119 -14.82 15.97 11.89
CA ALA A 119 -16.08 16.72 11.86
C ALA A 119 -16.12 17.87 12.90
N ASP A 120 -15.04 18.08 13.65
CA ASP A 120 -14.95 19.09 14.71
C ASP A 120 -14.33 20.43 14.25
N GLY A 121 -14.00 20.56 12.99
CA GLY A 121 -13.40 21.75 12.41
C GLY A 121 -11.91 21.95 12.69
N VAL A 122 -11.28 21.05 13.45
CA VAL A 122 -9.83 21.10 13.68
C VAL A 122 -9.09 20.77 12.39
N GLY A 123 -8.17 21.62 12.00
CA GLY A 123 -7.40 21.44 10.80
C GLY A 123 -6.17 22.38 10.77
N ARG A 124 -5.66 22.63 9.57
CA ARG A 124 -4.47 23.49 9.41
C ARG A 124 -4.69 24.94 9.90
N THR A 125 -5.91 25.45 9.75
CA THR A 125 -6.23 26.84 10.06
C THR A 125 -6.70 27.01 11.51
N TYR A 126 -7.36 26.00 12.05
CA TYR A 126 -7.90 26.00 13.42
C TYR A 126 -7.31 24.84 14.20
N SER A 127 -6.59 25.14 15.29
CA SER A 127 -5.94 24.15 16.14
C SER A 127 -6.85 23.59 17.26
N ALA A 128 -8.04 24.19 17.43
CA ALA A 128 -9.05 23.78 18.41
C ALA A 128 -10.38 23.50 17.71
N PRO A 129 -11.26 22.67 18.32
CA PRO A 129 -12.61 22.44 17.81
C PRO A 129 -13.40 23.74 17.67
N VAL A 130 -14.18 23.85 16.59
CA VAL A 130 -15.05 25.02 16.35
C VAL A 130 -16.25 24.94 17.30
N GLU A 131 -16.41 25.98 18.12
CA GLU A 131 -17.47 26.02 19.12
C GLU A 131 -18.86 26.05 18.46
N GLY A 132 -19.79 25.25 18.95
CA GLY A 132 -21.14 25.15 18.42
C GLY A 132 -21.31 24.28 17.19
N LEU A 133 -20.26 23.72 16.61
CA LEU A 133 -20.33 22.87 15.42
C LEU A 133 -21.16 21.60 15.68
N ASN A 134 -21.16 21.10 16.91
CA ASN A 134 -21.95 19.94 17.34
C ASN A 134 -23.49 20.18 17.35
N ARG A 135 -23.94 21.41 17.14
CA ARG A 135 -25.36 21.78 17.03
C ARG A 135 -25.88 21.81 15.60
N LEU A 136 -24.97 21.59 14.62
CA LEU A 136 -25.26 21.65 13.18
C LEU A 136 -24.98 20.29 12.55
N PRO A 137 -25.69 19.93 11.46
CA PRO A 137 -25.32 18.79 10.66
C PRO A 137 -23.98 19.10 9.94
N VAL A 138 -22.95 18.35 10.27
CA VAL A 138 -21.62 18.49 9.67
C VAL A 138 -21.42 17.34 8.70
N PHE A 139 -21.12 17.66 7.46
CA PHE A 139 -20.78 16.69 6.42
C PHE A 139 -19.30 16.81 6.09
N THR A 140 -18.66 15.67 5.96
CA THR A 140 -17.27 15.53 5.55
C THR A 140 -17.19 14.80 4.20
N PRO A 141 -16.06 14.84 3.51
CA PRO A 141 -15.88 14.02 2.31
C PRO A 141 -15.97 12.50 2.53
N ASP A 142 -16.04 12.03 3.78
CA ASP A 142 -16.28 10.62 4.10
C ASP A 142 -17.78 10.25 4.13
N ASP A 143 -18.67 11.24 4.05
CA ASP A 143 -20.13 11.07 4.12
C ASP A 143 -20.77 11.04 2.71
N VAL A 144 -19.99 11.02 1.65
CA VAL A 144 -20.42 11.08 0.25
C VAL A 144 -20.60 9.70 -0.35
#